data_b6a4e2b023749862156664c39ffae84d
#
_entry.id   b6a4e2b023749862156664c39ffae84d
#
_cell.length_a   1.000
_cell.length_b   1.000
_cell.length_c   1.000
_cell.angle_alpha   90.00
_cell.angle_beta   90.00
_cell.angle_gamma   90.00
#
_symmetry.space_group_name_H-M   'P 1'
#
loop_
_entity.id
_entity.type
_entity.pdbx_description
1 polymer ?
#
loop_
_entity_poly.entity_id
_entity_poly.type
_entity_poly.pdbx_seq_one_letter_code
_entity_poly.pdbx_strand_id
1 'polypeptide(L)'
;MRLNGIDISGWQEGIDLSAVAADFVIMKATQGTGFVSKDFARQYQQAKENGKLLGCYHYAEGGDYIAEANHFLDVVGNRIGEAVLCLDWEGQDNPTFGQNDFNWVKGFCDYVFSKTGVKPLVYIQKSAMERIDGIGDYGLWIAQYPDYTPTGYQETPWNEGAYACAIRQYSSVGRINGYNGDLDLDKFYGDADAWKAYAAVNGESTSTEPTPQPAVNTPDGSTLELAERTMKGEFGDGDDRRNNLGT
;
A
#
# COMPACT_ATOMS: atom_id res chain seq x y z
N MET A 1 -1.30 -15.71 -9.09
CA MET A 1 -1.31 -14.68 -10.16
C MET A 1 -1.23 -13.34 -9.45
N ARG A 2 -0.41 -12.39 -9.90
CA ARG A 2 -0.30 -11.07 -9.28
C ARG A 2 -1.39 -10.17 -9.86
N LEU A 3 -1.93 -9.24 -9.07
CA LEU A 3 -3.02 -8.37 -9.49
C LEU A 3 -2.51 -6.94 -9.71
N ASN A 4 -3.09 -6.28 -10.72
CA ASN A 4 -2.84 -4.88 -11.00
C ASN A 4 -4.02 -4.03 -10.50
N GLY A 5 -3.74 -2.94 -9.84
CA GLY A 5 -4.76 -2.06 -9.30
C GLY A 5 -4.40 -0.60 -9.37
N ILE A 6 -5.30 0.18 -8.83
CA ILE A 6 -5.15 1.62 -8.67
C ILE A 6 -5.61 2.02 -7.27
N ASP A 7 -5.05 3.08 -6.75
CA ASP A 7 -5.68 3.80 -5.65
C ASP A 7 -6.15 5.18 -6.12
N ILE A 8 -7.26 5.63 -5.54
CA ILE A 8 -7.98 6.83 -5.99
C ILE A 8 -8.59 7.60 -4.82
N SER A 9 -8.80 8.89 -5.07
CA SER A 9 -9.43 9.81 -4.13
C SER A 9 -10.37 10.78 -4.84
N GLY A 10 -10.63 11.94 -4.25
CA GLY A 10 -11.29 13.06 -4.91
C GLY A 10 -10.50 13.68 -6.07
N TRP A 11 -9.21 13.39 -6.20
CA TRP A 11 -8.42 13.82 -7.36
C TRP A 11 -8.87 13.13 -8.66
N GLN A 12 -9.43 11.93 -8.55
CA GLN A 12 -10.03 11.20 -9.67
C GLN A 12 -11.57 11.38 -9.69
N GLU A 13 -12.05 12.59 -9.37
CA GLU A 13 -13.49 12.93 -9.52
C GLU A 13 -13.98 12.59 -10.93
N GLY A 14 -15.12 11.91 -11.01
CA GLY A 14 -15.73 11.54 -12.30
C GLY A 14 -15.09 10.35 -13.01
N ILE A 15 -14.10 9.66 -12.42
CA ILE A 15 -13.55 8.41 -12.98
C ILE A 15 -14.68 7.39 -13.23
N ASP A 16 -14.65 6.77 -14.41
CA ASP A 16 -15.54 5.66 -14.76
C ASP A 16 -14.82 4.32 -14.56
N LEU A 17 -15.07 3.68 -13.43
CA LEU A 17 -14.45 2.40 -13.09
C LEU A 17 -14.95 1.22 -13.92
N SER A 18 -16.01 1.40 -14.72
CA SER A 18 -16.42 0.39 -15.71
C SER A 18 -15.47 0.34 -16.91
N ALA A 19 -14.85 1.47 -17.23
CA ALA A 19 -13.94 1.61 -18.36
C ALA A 19 -12.47 1.33 -17.97
N VAL A 20 -12.13 1.43 -16.67
CA VAL A 20 -10.76 1.29 -16.19
C VAL A 20 -10.39 -0.18 -16.01
N ALA A 21 -9.31 -0.62 -16.66
CA ALA A 21 -8.78 -1.97 -16.55
C ALA A 21 -7.96 -2.14 -15.26
N ALA A 22 -8.60 -2.45 -14.15
CA ALA A 22 -7.95 -2.75 -12.86
C ALA A 22 -8.57 -3.99 -12.24
N ASP A 23 -7.76 -4.83 -11.58
CA ASP A 23 -8.25 -6.00 -10.83
C ASP A 23 -8.81 -5.57 -9.48
N PHE A 24 -8.18 -4.56 -8.85
CA PHE A 24 -8.61 -3.99 -7.58
C PHE A 24 -8.55 -2.46 -7.58
N VAL A 25 -9.31 -1.86 -6.67
CA VAL A 25 -9.33 -0.40 -6.46
C VAL A 25 -9.32 -0.13 -4.96
N ILE A 26 -8.40 0.71 -4.49
CA ILE A 26 -8.35 1.22 -3.11
C ILE A 26 -8.82 2.68 -3.12
N MET A 27 -9.83 3.01 -2.34
CA MET A 27 -10.52 4.31 -2.40
C MET A 27 -10.35 5.08 -1.10
N LYS A 28 -10.01 6.39 -1.18
CA LYS A 28 -9.99 7.26 0.00
C LYS A 28 -11.39 7.34 0.60
N ALA A 29 -11.53 6.90 1.83
CA ALA A 29 -12.76 7.02 2.59
C ALA A 29 -12.75 8.28 3.46
N THR A 30 -11.70 8.46 4.26
CA THR A 30 -11.61 9.51 5.26
C THR A 30 -10.21 10.11 5.37
N GLN A 31 -10.13 11.26 6.07
CA GLN A 31 -8.86 11.86 6.50
C GLN A 31 -9.06 12.51 7.87
N GLY A 32 -8.10 12.33 8.77
CA GLY A 32 -8.17 12.85 10.12
C GLY A 32 -9.46 12.49 10.83
N THR A 33 -10.02 13.39 11.62
CA THR A 33 -11.23 13.13 12.42
C THR A 33 -12.50 13.72 11.82
N GLY A 34 -12.46 14.40 10.68
CA GLY A 34 -13.61 15.15 10.19
C GLY A 34 -13.86 15.11 8.68
N PHE A 35 -12.88 14.71 7.88
CA PHE A 35 -13.04 14.70 6.42
C PHE A 35 -13.56 13.35 5.93
N VAL A 36 -14.61 13.39 5.13
CA VAL A 36 -15.14 12.26 4.36
C VAL A 36 -15.01 12.56 2.88
N SER A 37 -14.41 11.65 2.12
CA SER A 37 -14.29 11.80 0.67
C SER A 37 -15.68 11.81 0.02
N LYS A 38 -16.03 12.89 -0.67
CA LYS A 38 -17.33 13.05 -1.33
C LYS A 38 -17.58 11.99 -2.41
N ASP A 39 -16.52 11.47 -3.02
CA ASP A 39 -16.60 10.49 -4.10
C ASP A 39 -16.57 9.05 -3.61
N PHE A 40 -16.21 8.80 -2.35
CA PHE A 40 -16.01 7.46 -1.82
C PHE A 40 -17.19 6.51 -2.07
N ALA A 41 -18.39 6.94 -1.69
CA ALA A 41 -19.56 6.08 -1.83
C ALA A 41 -19.87 5.73 -3.31
N ARG A 42 -19.69 6.68 -4.22
CA ARG A 42 -19.88 6.49 -5.65
C ARG A 42 -18.78 5.57 -6.23
N GLN A 43 -17.52 5.85 -5.92
CA GLN A 43 -16.38 5.06 -6.39
C GLN A 43 -16.47 3.62 -5.88
N TYR A 44 -16.81 3.43 -4.62
CA TYR A 44 -17.00 2.11 -4.02
C TYR A 44 -18.10 1.31 -4.72
N GLN A 45 -19.27 1.92 -4.87
CA GLN A 45 -20.41 1.26 -5.52
C GLN A 45 -20.08 0.86 -6.96
N GLN A 46 -19.44 1.77 -7.69
CA GLN A 46 -19.07 1.54 -9.09
C GLN A 46 -18.01 0.44 -9.21
N ALA A 47 -16.98 0.42 -8.34
CA ALA A 47 -15.97 -0.64 -8.30
C ALA A 47 -16.63 -2.00 -8.03
N LYS A 48 -17.54 -2.06 -7.06
CA LYS A 48 -18.28 -3.27 -6.70
C LYS A 48 -19.15 -3.80 -7.84
N GLU A 49 -19.92 -2.93 -8.50
CA GLU A 49 -20.80 -3.28 -9.64
C GLU A 49 -20.00 -3.81 -10.84
N ASN A 50 -18.74 -3.39 -10.97
CA ASN A 50 -17.85 -3.82 -12.04
C ASN A 50 -16.93 -5.00 -11.62
N GLY A 51 -17.23 -5.65 -10.49
CA GLY A 51 -16.52 -6.86 -10.05
C GLY A 51 -15.07 -6.65 -9.65
N LYS A 52 -14.67 -5.40 -9.33
CA LYS A 52 -13.34 -5.09 -8.83
C LYS A 52 -13.20 -5.61 -7.40
N LEU A 53 -12.01 -6.03 -7.02
CA LEU A 53 -11.65 -6.25 -5.63
C LEU A 53 -11.54 -4.89 -4.92
N LEU A 54 -12.04 -4.80 -3.69
CA LEU A 54 -12.32 -3.54 -3.02
C LEU A 54 -11.32 -3.26 -1.90
N GLY A 55 -10.87 -2.02 -1.77
CA GLY A 55 -10.10 -1.51 -0.65
C GLY A 55 -10.56 -0.10 -0.26
N CYS A 56 -10.40 0.24 1.01
CA CYS A 56 -10.72 1.56 1.55
C CYS A 56 -9.54 2.06 2.37
N TYR A 57 -9.16 3.33 2.22
CA TYR A 57 -8.09 3.87 3.03
C TYR A 57 -8.50 5.09 3.85
N HIS A 58 -7.86 5.22 5.00
CA HIS A 58 -7.85 6.38 5.86
C HIS A 58 -6.53 7.11 5.73
N TYR A 59 -6.57 8.39 5.39
CA TYR A 59 -5.40 9.26 5.36
C TYR A 59 -5.19 9.86 6.77
N ALA A 60 -4.07 9.54 7.41
CA ALA A 60 -3.80 9.96 8.76
C ALA A 60 -3.33 11.42 8.84
N GLU A 61 -3.83 12.19 9.80
CA GLU A 61 -3.33 13.51 10.18
C GLU A 61 -2.44 13.47 11.42
N GLY A 62 -2.27 12.27 12.02
CA GLY A 62 -1.34 12.05 13.14
C GLY A 62 -1.81 12.61 14.48
N GLY A 63 -3.10 12.85 14.64
CA GLY A 63 -3.73 13.25 15.90
C GLY A 63 -3.94 12.07 16.86
N ASP A 64 -5.11 12.02 17.51
CA ASP A 64 -5.52 10.87 18.30
C ASP A 64 -5.91 9.70 17.38
N TYR A 65 -5.08 8.65 17.34
CA TYR A 65 -5.31 7.49 16.48
C TYR A 65 -6.63 6.76 16.77
N ILE A 66 -7.14 6.81 18.01
CA ILE A 66 -8.44 6.22 18.35
C ILE A 66 -9.58 7.03 17.72
N ALA A 67 -9.49 8.36 17.78
CA ALA A 67 -10.49 9.24 17.16
C ALA A 67 -10.48 9.11 15.63
N GLU A 68 -9.28 9.09 15.01
CA GLU A 68 -9.15 8.89 13.57
C GLU A 68 -9.65 7.50 13.13
N ALA A 69 -9.31 6.45 13.87
CA ALA A 69 -9.81 5.10 13.59
C ALA A 69 -11.32 4.99 13.71
N ASN A 70 -11.93 5.59 14.75
CA ASN A 70 -13.39 5.61 14.89
C ASN A 70 -14.05 6.32 13.71
N HIS A 71 -13.53 7.50 13.31
CA HIS A 71 -14.03 8.22 12.14
C HIS A 71 -13.96 7.37 10.86
N PHE A 72 -12.86 6.66 10.65
CA PHE A 72 -12.70 5.73 9.53
C PHE A 72 -13.74 4.61 9.57
N LEU A 73 -13.88 3.94 10.73
CA LEU A 73 -14.78 2.81 10.90
C LEU A 73 -16.26 3.21 10.76
N ASP A 74 -16.63 4.40 11.23
CA ASP A 74 -17.99 4.93 11.08
C ASP A 74 -18.37 5.13 9.59
N VAL A 75 -17.41 5.58 8.77
CA VAL A 75 -17.64 5.84 7.35
C VAL A 75 -17.61 4.55 6.51
N VAL A 76 -16.65 3.64 6.77
CA VAL A 76 -16.59 2.37 6.02
C VAL A 76 -17.74 1.44 6.39
N GLY A 77 -18.17 1.44 7.64
CA GLY A 77 -19.42 0.81 8.08
C GLY A 77 -19.58 -0.65 7.63
N ASN A 78 -20.65 -0.93 6.89
CA ASN A 78 -20.98 -2.27 6.40
C ASN A 78 -20.05 -2.81 5.29
N ARG A 79 -19.01 -2.10 4.91
CA ARG A 79 -17.98 -2.55 3.98
C ARG A 79 -16.87 -3.36 4.67
N ILE A 80 -16.86 -3.35 6.01
CA ILE A 80 -15.97 -4.18 6.83
C ILE A 80 -16.28 -5.67 6.54
N GLY A 81 -15.24 -6.44 6.23
CA GLY A 81 -15.37 -7.84 5.82
C GLY A 81 -15.57 -8.04 4.30
N GLU A 82 -15.78 -6.95 3.54
CA GLU A 82 -15.86 -6.96 2.08
C GLU A 82 -14.65 -6.27 1.43
N ALA A 83 -14.20 -5.17 2.01
CA ALA A 83 -13.07 -4.39 1.51
C ALA A 83 -11.83 -4.55 2.41
N VAL A 84 -10.66 -4.56 1.79
CA VAL A 84 -9.39 -4.41 2.50
C VAL A 84 -9.36 -3.04 3.14
N LEU A 85 -9.05 -2.96 4.43
CA LEU A 85 -8.90 -1.71 5.16
C LEU A 85 -7.43 -1.28 5.12
N CYS A 86 -7.17 0.00 4.84
CA CYS A 86 -5.82 0.51 4.74
C CYS A 86 -5.66 1.77 5.60
N LEU A 87 -4.53 1.87 6.28
CA LEU A 87 -4.01 3.11 6.86
C LEU A 87 -3.03 3.73 5.86
N ASP A 88 -3.21 4.98 5.52
CA ASP A 88 -2.28 5.78 4.75
C ASP A 88 -1.50 6.68 5.71
N TRP A 89 -0.21 6.34 5.91
CA TRP A 89 0.70 7.02 6.82
C TRP A 89 1.80 7.73 6.05
N GLU A 90 1.65 9.03 5.83
CA GLU A 90 2.61 9.85 5.12
C GLU A 90 2.79 11.25 5.73
N GLY A 91 3.76 12.03 5.22
CA GLY A 91 4.15 13.28 5.87
C GLY A 91 3.33 14.51 5.49
N GLN A 92 2.60 14.47 4.39
CA GLN A 92 1.75 15.61 4.02
C GLN A 92 0.56 15.71 4.98
N ASP A 93 0.30 16.89 5.50
CA ASP A 93 -0.76 17.17 6.49
C ASP A 93 -0.67 16.36 7.81
N ASN A 94 0.45 15.65 8.04
CA ASN A 94 0.69 14.84 9.23
C ASN A 94 1.94 15.30 10.00
N PRO A 95 1.80 16.22 10.98
CA PRO A 95 2.93 16.74 11.73
C PRO A 95 3.61 15.70 12.65
N THR A 96 2.96 14.57 12.90
CA THR A 96 3.50 13.48 13.74
C THR A 96 4.39 12.52 12.93
N PHE A 97 4.30 12.55 11.59
CA PHE A 97 5.13 11.73 10.72
C PHE A 97 6.63 11.97 10.96
N GLY A 98 7.37 10.90 11.17
CA GLY A 98 8.80 10.97 11.49
C GLY A 98 9.12 11.19 12.96
N GLN A 99 8.11 11.37 13.83
CA GLN A 99 8.31 11.60 15.27
C GLN A 99 7.85 10.44 16.14
N ASN A 100 6.78 9.75 15.75
CA ASN A 100 6.18 8.66 16.53
C ASN A 100 5.52 7.62 15.64
N ASP A 101 6.08 7.36 14.47
CA ASP A 101 5.49 6.50 13.44
C ASP A 101 5.08 5.14 13.98
N PHE A 102 6.00 4.43 14.64
CA PHE A 102 5.75 3.09 15.15
C PHE A 102 4.55 3.00 16.10
N ASN A 103 4.51 3.85 17.13
CA ASN A 103 3.46 3.77 18.14
C ASN A 103 2.11 4.21 17.60
N TRP A 104 2.10 5.23 16.73
CA TRP A 104 0.86 5.74 16.15
C TRP A 104 0.25 4.72 15.18
N VAL A 105 1.05 4.24 14.22
CA VAL A 105 0.63 3.25 13.22
C VAL A 105 0.17 1.95 13.89
N LYS A 106 0.97 1.45 14.84
CA LYS A 106 0.61 0.24 15.58
C LYS A 106 -0.67 0.44 16.39
N GLY A 107 -0.79 1.57 17.09
CA GLY A 107 -1.99 1.89 17.88
C GLY A 107 -3.26 1.96 17.06
N PHE A 108 -3.21 2.61 15.88
CA PHE A 108 -4.32 2.65 14.92
C PHE A 108 -4.68 1.25 14.43
N CYS A 109 -3.71 0.48 13.97
CA CYS A 109 -3.93 -0.86 13.42
C CYS A 109 -4.48 -1.83 14.46
N ASP A 110 -3.89 -1.85 15.67
CA ASP A 110 -4.37 -2.69 16.78
C ASP A 110 -5.81 -2.32 17.16
N TYR A 111 -6.13 -1.02 17.18
CA TYR A 111 -7.49 -0.57 17.50
C TYR A 111 -8.50 -0.99 16.42
N VAL A 112 -8.20 -0.75 15.15
CA VAL A 112 -9.06 -1.20 14.03
C VAL A 112 -9.26 -2.71 14.08
N PHE A 113 -8.20 -3.49 14.26
CA PHE A 113 -8.29 -4.94 14.39
C PHE A 113 -9.15 -5.36 15.58
N SER A 114 -8.99 -4.73 16.74
CA SER A 114 -9.78 -5.03 17.95
C SER A 114 -11.29 -4.79 17.76
N LYS A 115 -11.66 -3.83 16.90
CA LYS A 115 -13.05 -3.47 16.63
C LYS A 115 -13.70 -4.28 15.53
N THR A 116 -12.91 -4.72 14.56
CA THR A 116 -13.44 -5.30 13.33
C THR A 116 -13.04 -6.75 13.11
N GLY A 117 -11.96 -7.22 13.72
CA GLY A 117 -11.33 -8.49 13.39
C GLY A 117 -10.58 -8.46 12.03
N VAL A 118 -10.49 -7.31 11.36
CA VAL A 118 -9.75 -7.14 10.10
C VAL A 118 -8.42 -6.45 10.38
N LYS A 119 -7.32 -7.02 9.89
CA LYS A 119 -5.99 -6.40 9.98
C LYS A 119 -5.80 -5.41 8.84
N PRO A 120 -5.65 -4.10 9.13
CA PRO A 120 -5.41 -3.13 8.07
C PRO A 120 -4.05 -3.34 7.39
N LEU A 121 -3.96 -3.03 6.10
CA LEU A 121 -2.69 -2.76 5.43
C LEU A 121 -2.17 -1.39 5.84
N VAL A 122 -0.85 -1.22 5.85
CA VAL A 122 -0.21 0.07 6.13
C VAL A 122 0.51 0.56 4.88
N TYR A 123 0.00 1.68 4.34
CA TYR A 123 0.73 2.43 3.31
C TYR A 123 1.78 3.32 3.95
N ILE A 124 2.98 3.26 3.41
CA ILE A 124 4.09 4.13 3.76
C ILE A 124 5.09 4.21 2.59
N GLN A 125 5.73 5.36 2.43
CA GLN A 125 6.83 5.48 1.47
C GLN A 125 8.03 4.62 1.87
N LYS A 126 8.74 4.03 0.89
CA LYS A 126 9.90 3.15 1.14
C LYS A 126 10.97 3.78 2.03
N SER A 127 11.25 5.08 1.85
CA SER A 127 12.25 5.80 2.65
C SER A 127 11.91 5.94 4.14
N ALA A 128 10.66 5.67 4.53
CA ALA A 128 10.20 5.70 5.92
C ALA A 128 9.84 4.30 6.46
N MET A 129 9.91 3.26 5.64
CA MET A 129 9.48 1.90 5.98
C MET A 129 10.13 1.38 7.28
N GLU A 130 11.42 1.64 7.49
CA GLU A 130 12.16 1.19 8.68
C GLU A 130 11.64 1.81 9.99
N ARG A 131 10.91 2.93 9.93
CA ARG A 131 10.34 3.59 11.11
C ARG A 131 9.20 2.81 11.74
N ILE A 132 8.63 1.86 11.00
CA ILE A 132 7.54 0.99 11.45
C ILE A 132 7.94 -0.48 11.54
N ASP A 133 9.24 -0.77 11.53
CA ASP A 133 9.74 -2.13 11.70
C ASP A 133 9.22 -2.75 13.00
N GLY A 134 8.73 -3.99 12.90
CA GLY A 134 8.22 -4.72 14.06
C GLY A 134 6.80 -4.34 14.51
N ILE A 135 6.00 -3.63 13.69
CA ILE A 135 4.59 -3.32 14.02
C ILE A 135 3.71 -4.56 14.18
N GLY A 136 4.21 -5.74 13.80
CA GLY A 136 3.50 -7.01 13.84
C GLY A 136 3.23 -7.55 12.44
N ASP A 137 2.22 -8.41 12.31
CA ASP A 137 1.84 -9.08 11.07
C ASP A 137 0.82 -8.27 10.24
N TYR A 138 0.94 -6.95 10.27
CA TYR A 138 0.20 -6.06 9.37
C TYR A 138 0.86 -6.05 8.00
N GLY A 139 0.08 -6.26 6.95
CA GLY A 139 0.58 -6.21 5.58
C GLY A 139 1.02 -4.80 5.19
N LEU A 140 2.07 -4.68 4.39
CA LEU A 140 2.61 -3.40 3.96
C LEU A 140 2.20 -3.07 2.52
N TRP A 141 1.81 -1.83 2.31
CA TRP A 141 1.58 -1.21 1.01
C TRP A 141 2.64 -0.11 0.84
N ILE A 142 3.66 -0.40 0.04
CA ILE A 142 4.86 0.43 -0.03
C ILE A 142 4.90 1.26 -1.31
N ALA A 143 5.07 2.58 -1.17
CA ALA A 143 5.27 3.50 -2.28
C ALA A 143 6.75 3.69 -2.58
N GLN A 144 7.14 3.40 -3.82
CA GLN A 144 8.48 3.69 -4.33
C GLN A 144 8.44 3.79 -5.85
N TYR A 145 8.81 4.95 -6.39
CA TYR A 145 8.83 5.23 -7.82
C TYR A 145 10.27 5.38 -8.33
N PRO A 146 10.58 4.96 -9.57
CA PRO A 146 11.87 5.26 -10.19
C PRO A 146 11.99 6.74 -10.53
N ASP A 147 10.90 7.31 -11.06
CA ASP A 147 10.77 8.68 -11.51
C ASP A 147 9.27 9.03 -11.70
N TYR A 148 8.98 10.14 -12.35
CA TYR A 148 7.63 10.59 -12.71
C TYR A 148 7.34 10.48 -14.21
N THR A 149 7.94 9.52 -14.90
CA THR A 149 7.64 9.22 -16.29
C THR A 149 6.31 8.46 -16.38
N PRO A 150 5.34 8.94 -17.20
CA PRO A 150 4.09 8.22 -17.38
C PRO A 150 4.28 6.79 -17.85
N THR A 151 3.60 5.84 -17.20
CA THR A 151 3.72 4.41 -17.50
C THR A 151 2.36 3.71 -17.41
N GLY A 152 2.22 2.58 -18.09
CA GLY A 152 1.13 1.63 -17.87
C GLY A 152 1.45 0.62 -16.78
N TYR A 153 0.61 -0.41 -16.66
CA TYR A 153 0.90 -1.54 -15.78
C TYR A 153 2.19 -2.25 -16.17
N GLN A 154 3.00 -2.55 -15.15
CA GLN A 154 4.30 -3.19 -15.32
C GLN A 154 4.26 -4.61 -14.75
N GLU A 155 4.75 -5.58 -15.53
CA GLU A 155 4.90 -6.95 -15.06
C GLU A 155 5.96 -7.05 -13.95
N THR A 156 7.03 -6.29 -14.08
CA THR A 156 8.11 -6.19 -13.10
C THR A 156 8.44 -4.72 -12.86
N PRO A 157 7.81 -4.06 -11.86
CA PRO A 157 8.14 -2.70 -11.49
C PRO A 157 9.61 -2.54 -11.09
N TRP A 158 10.15 -1.34 -11.31
CA TRP A 158 11.52 -1.03 -10.90
C TRP A 158 11.77 -1.39 -9.43
N ASN A 159 12.94 -1.95 -9.15
CA ASN A 159 13.36 -2.37 -7.83
C ASN A 159 12.42 -3.43 -7.18
N GLU A 160 11.73 -4.22 -8.01
CA GLU A 160 10.92 -5.34 -7.53
C GLU A 160 11.84 -6.39 -6.88
N GLY A 161 11.51 -6.85 -5.66
CA GLY A 161 12.30 -7.80 -4.90
C GLY A 161 13.22 -7.19 -3.85
N ALA A 162 13.42 -5.88 -3.85
CA ALA A 162 14.31 -5.23 -2.89
C ALA A 162 13.80 -5.24 -1.43
N TYR A 163 12.49 -5.46 -1.24
CA TYR A 163 11.85 -5.54 0.08
C TYR A 163 10.53 -6.30 -0.02
N ALA A 164 10.09 -6.87 1.10
CA ALA A 164 8.80 -7.56 1.19
C ALA A 164 7.66 -6.56 1.39
N CYS A 165 6.57 -6.72 0.63
CA CYS A 165 5.32 -5.97 0.82
C CYS A 165 4.14 -6.77 0.23
N ALA A 166 2.94 -6.49 0.70
CA ALA A 166 1.71 -7.03 0.12
C ALA A 166 1.33 -6.30 -1.17
N ILE A 167 1.43 -4.96 -1.14
CA ILE A 167 1.16 -4.09 -2.29
C ILE A 167 2.35 -3.17 -2.51
N ARG A 168 2.66 -2.93 -3.78
CA ARG A 168 3.62 -1.93 -4.20
C ARG A 168 2.92 -0.88 -5.06
N GLN A 169 2.95 0.37 -4.63
CA GLN A 169 2.63 1.52 -5.47
C GLN A 169 3.91 1.96 -6.17
N TYR A 170 3.97 1.86 -7.48
CA TYR A 170 5.20 2.07 -8.25
C TYR A 170 5.15 3.25 -9.21
N SER A 171 4.02 3.94 -9.33
CA SER A 171 3.86 5.17 -10.10
C SER A 171 2.69 5.98 -9.57
N SER A 172 2.82 7.30 -9.60
CA SER A 172 1.73 8.27 -9.36
C SER A 172 1.34 9.05 -10.63
N VAL A 173 1.86 8.63 -11.77
CA VAL A 173 1.59 9.24 -13.10
C VAL A 173 1.19 8.17 -14.11
N GLY A 174 0.48 7.16 -13.65
CA GLY A 174 0.01 6.04 -14.47
C GLY A 174 -0.91 6.47 -15.61
N ARG A 175 -0.81 5.74 -16.73
CA ARG A 175 -1.66 5.90 -17.91
C ARG A 175 -2.19 4.54 -18.29
N ILE A 176 -3.47 4.32 -18.05
CA ILE A 176 -4.17 3.09 -18.43
C ILE A 176 -5.44 3.42 -19.20
N ASN A 177 -5.92 2.48 -19.98
CA ASN A 177 -7.14 2.66 -20.75
C ASN A 177 -8.33 2.94 -19.82
N GLY A 178 -9.19 3.87 -20.23
CA GLY A 178 -10.41 4.23 -19.49
C GLY A 178 -10.30 5.49 -18.62
N TYR A 179 -9.08 6.05 -18.46
CA TYR A 179 -8.89 7.31 -17.74
C TYR A 179 -7.77 8.15 -18.36
N ASN A 180 -7.99 9.47 -18.50
CA ASN A 180 -7.04 10.38 -19.15
C ASN A 180 -6.18 11.20 -18.18
N GLY A 181 -6.36 11.03 -16.87
CA GLY A 181 -5.58 11.70 -15.82
C GLY A 181 -4.43 10.84 -15.30
N ASP A 182 -3.72 11.37 -14.31
CA ASP A 182 -2.73 10.64 -13.55
C ASP A 182 -3.42 9.66 -12.59
N LEU A 183 -2.86 8.45 -12.51
CA LEU A 183 -3.31 7.40 -11.61
C LEU A 183 -2.13 6.83 -10.84
N ASP A 184 -2.37 6.54 -9.58
CA ASP A 184 -1.50 5.70 -8.79
C ASP A 184 -1.66 4.26 -9.26
N LEU A 185 -0.53 3.62 -9.62
CA LEU A 185 -0.51 2.24 -10.10
C LEU A 185 0.08 1.32 -9.06
N ASP A 186 -0.70 0.30 -8.74
CA ASP A 186 -0.40 -0.68 -7.71
C ASP A 186 -0.23 -2.08 -8.26
N LYS A 187 0.61 -2.85 -7.57
CA LYS A 187 0.76 -4.28 -7.78
C LYS A 187 0.58 -5.01 -6.46
N PHE A 188 -0.41 -5.90 -6.40
CA PHE A 188 -0.62 -6.80 -5.28
C PHE A 188 0.07 -8.14 -5.54
N TYR A 189 0.85 -8.62 -4.57
CA TYR A 189 1.64 -9.86 -4.68
C TYR A 189 0.88 -11.11 -4.25
N GLY A 190 -0.41 -11.13 -4.51
CA GLY A 190 -1.32 -12.26 -4.27
C GLY A 190 -2.34 -12.39 -5.39
N ASP A 191 -3.27 -13.31 -5.22
CA ASP A 191 -4.44 -13.51 -6.08
C ASP A 191 -5.72 -12.96 -5.42
N ALA A 192 -6.87 -13.18 -6.07
CA ALA A 192 -8.15 -12.70 -5.58
C ALA A 192 -8.56 -13.33 -4.23
N ASP A 193 -8.14 -14.55 -3.96
CA ASP A 193 -8.48 -15.21 -2.70
C ASP A 193 -7.61 -14.69 -1.57
N ALA A 194 -6.32 -14.39 -1.84
CA ALA A 194 -5.46 -13.70 -0.91
C ALA A 194 -5.97 -12.27 -0.60
N TRP A 195 -6.47 -11.53 -1.61
CA TRP A 195 -7.10 -10.23 -1.39
C TRP A 195 -8.30 -10.32 -0.44
N LYS A 196 -9.20 -11.29 -0.68
CA LYS A 196 -10.36 -11.53 0.18
C LYS A 196 -9.97 -11.93 1.60
N ALA A 197 -8.86 -12.65 1.76
CA ALA A 197 -8.34 -13.01 3.08
C ALA A 197 -7.89 -11.76 3.89
N TYR A 198 -7.32 -10.74 3.23
CA TYR A 198 -7.03 -9.45 3.88
C TYR A 198 -8.28 -8.68 4.29
N ALA A 199 -9.39 -8.85 3.58
CA ALA A 199 -10.66 -8.19 3.93
C ALA A 199 -11.47 -8.95 5.00
N ALA A 200 -11.17 -10.22 5.24
CA ALA A 200 -11.98 -11.10 6.08
C ALA A 200 -11.96 -10.70 7.57
N VAL A 201 -13.14 -10.79 8.20
CA VAL A 201 -13.30 -10.61 9.65
C VAL A 201 -12.72 -11.82 10.38
N ASN A 202 -12.06 -11.56 11.52
CA ASN A 202 -11.45 -12.55 12.43
C ASN A 202 -10.11 -13.14 11.97
N GLY A 203 -9.48 -12.58 10.93
CA GLY A 203 -8.09 -12.97 10.61
C GLY A 203 -7.81 -14.48 10.60
N GLU A 204 -8.85 -15.31 10.41
CA GLU A 204 -8.64 -16.72 10.06
C GLU A 204 -8.04 -16.72 8.66
N SER A 205 -6.74 -16.53 8.63
CA SER A 205 -5.89 -16.79 7.52
C SER A 205 -6.15 -18.23 7.09
N THR A 206 -7.03 -18.43 6.13
CA THR A 206 -6.84 -19.59 5.28
C THR A 206 -5.44 -19.41 4.72
N SER A 207 -4.54 -20.33 4.93
CA SER A 207 -3.10 -20.32 4.79
C SER A 207 -2.54 -20.00 3.39
N THR A 208 -3.05 -18.95 2.78
CA THR A 208 -2.52 -18.33 1.57
C THR A 208 -2.18 -16.87 1.87
N GLU A 209 -1.27 -16.71 2.84
CA GLU A 209 -0.51 -15.46 2.92
C GLU A 209 0.08 -15.21 1.52
N PRO A 210 -0.15 -14.02 0.90
CA PRO A 210 0.55 -13.71 -0.34
C PRO A 210 2.03 -13.90 -0.01
N THR A 211 2.70 -14.79 -0.72
CA THR A 211 4.12 -15.04 -0.48
C THR A 211 4.81 -13.70 -0.58
N PRO A 212 5.39 -13.17 0.52
CA PRO A 212 6.11 -11.91 0.44
C PRO A 212 7.08 -12.01 -0.71
N GLN A 213 7.17 -10.98 -1.52
CA GLN A 213 8.17 -10.97 -2.58
C GLN A 213 9.52 -11.33 -1.94
N PRO A 214 10.24 -12.38 -2.41
CA PRO A 214 11.49 -12.76 -1.79
C PRO A 214 12.43 -11.56 -1.81
N ALA A 215 12.91 -11.18 -0.62
CA ALA A 215 13.96 -10.19 -0.52
C ALA A 215 15.16 -10.70 -1.33
N VAL A 216 15.71 -9.85 -2.17
CA VAL A 216 17.02 -10.13 -2.77
C VAL A 216 17.99 -10.27 -1.61
N ASN A 217 18.82 -11.31 -1.59
CA ASN A 217 19.89 -11.46 -0.61
C ASN A 217 20.82 -10.25 -0.73
N THR A 218 20.54 -9.20 0.06
CA THR A 218 21.51 -8.13 0.26
C THR A 218 22.66 -8.70 1.05
N PRO A 219 23.91 -8.49 0.62
CA PRO A 219 25.07 -8.93 1.38
C PRO A 219 25.06 -8.32 2.79
N ASP A 220 25.33 -9.14 3.81
CA ASP A 220 25.47 -8.66 5.18
C ASP A 220 26.62 -7.63 5.28
N GLY A 221 26.35 -6.52 5.95
CA GLY A 221 27.31 -5.49 6.25
C GLY A 221 26.69 -4.11 6.46
N SER A 222 27.35 -3.26 7.20
CA SER A 222 26.99 -1.84 7.28
C SER A 222 27.19 -1.14 5.92
N THR A 223 26.55 0.00 5.70
CA THR A 223 26.72 0.78 4.47
C THR A 223 28.18 1.09 4.15
N LEU A 224 29.01 1.31 5.17
CA LEU A 224 30.44 1.56 5.03
C LEU A 224 31.20 0.31 4.59
N GLU A 225 30.93 -0.84 5.22
CA GLU A 225 31.53 -2.13 4.85
C GLU A 225 31.14 -2.57 3.44
N LEU A 226 29.87 -2.39 3.06
CA LEU A 226 29.40 -2.66 1.70
C LEU A 226 30.07 -1.74 0.68
N ALA A 227 30.27 -0.46 1.01
CA ALA A 227 30.99 0.49 0.15
C ALA A 227 32.47 0.09 -0.03
N GLU A 228 33.15 -0.33 1.04
CA GLU A 228 34.54 -0.83 0.96
C GLU A 228 34.67 -2.11 0.13
N ARG A 229 33.74 -3.05 0.30
CA ARG A 229 33.68 -4.29 -0.48
C ARG A 229 33.40 -4.02 -1.97
N THR A 230 32.53 -3.02 -2.24
CA THR A 230 32.24 -2.54 -3.60
C THR A 230 33.50 -1.95 -4.27
N MET A 231 34.26 -1.14 -3.53
CA MET A 231 35.54 -0.58 -4.05
C MET A 231 36.59 -1.64 -4.31
N LYS A 232 36.54 -2.77 -3.59
CA LYS A 232 37.40 -3.94 -3.81
C LYS A 232 36.93 -4.85 -4.95
N GLY A 233 35.79 -4.53 -5.59
CA GLY A 233 35.26 -5.30 -6.72
C GLY A 233 34.54 -6.61 -6.33
N GLU A 234 34.20 -6.83 -5.05
CA GLU A 234 33.59 -8.08 -4.57
C GLU A 234 32.23 -8.38 -5.21
N PHE A 235 31.51 -7.34 -5.70
CA PHE A 235 30.17 -7.46 -6.26
C PHE A 235 30.13 -7.36 -7.78
N GLY A 236 31.30 -7.40 -8.44
CA GLY A 236 31.41 -7.29 -9.90
C GLY A 236 31.23 -5.87 -10.42
N ASP A 237 31.00 -5.72 -11.72
CA ASP A 237 30.81 -4.45 -12.41
C ASP A 237 29.45 -4.39 -13.12
N GLY A 238 28.94 -3.18 -13.32
CA GLY A 238 27.71 -2.93 -14.09
C GLY A 238 26.48 -3.63 -13.50
N ASP A 239 25.81 -4.46 -14.30
CA ASP A 239 24.59 -5.15 -13.94
C ASP A 239 24.81 -6.24 -12.87
N ASP A 240 25.99 -6.88 -12.86
CA ASP A 240 26.37 -7.86 -11.83
C ASP A 240 26.45 -7.18 -10.45
N ARG A 241 27.00 -5.95 -10.40
CA ARG A 241 27.05 -5.17 -9.16
C ARG A 241 25.66 -4.77 -8.66
N ARG A 242 24.77 -4.34 -9.56
CA ARG A 242 23.39 -4.01 -9.21
C ARG A 242 22.66 -5.22 -8.62
N ASN A 243 22.77 -6.37 -9.29
CA ASN A 243 22.11 -7.59 -8.85
C ASN A 243 22.64 -8.08 -7.50
N ASN A 244 23.96 -7.94 -7.25
CA ASN A 244 24.62 -8.42 -6.03
C ASN A 244 24.46 -7.47 -4.83
N LEU A 245 24.19 -6.17 -5.07
CA LEU A 245 23.94 -5.17 -4.02
C LEU A 245 22.44 -4.92 -3.78
N GLY A 246 21.56 -5.43 -4.63
CA GLY A 246 20.11 -5.20 -4.53
C GLY A 246 19.68 -3.76 -4.81
N THR A 247 20.41 -3.03 -5.68
CA THR A 247 20.12 -1.63 -6.06
C THR A 247 19.62 -1.52 -7.48
#